data_9796987855bf17e34ebef67610b41afe
#
_entry.id   9796987855bf17e34ebef67610b41afe
#
_cell.length_a   1.000
_cell.length_b   1.000
_cell.length_c   1.000
_cell.angle_alpha   90.00
_cell.angle_beta   90.00
_cell.angle_gamma   90.00
#
_symmetry.space_group_name_H-M   'P 1'
#
loop_
_entity.id
_entity.type
_entity.pdbx_description
1 polymer ?
#
loop_
_entity_poly.entity_id
_entity_poly.type
_entity_poly.pdbx_seq_one_letter_code
_entity_poly.pdbx_strand_id
1 'polypeptide(L)'
;MTVFLDKKYLFIIILFISCNQTPENKTEEVFETKGSIEAIYEVPIKLNEDFISNYNLDDWSEFKFLESYIFVLANSIPEYLENDAAYLDETLNSLSRYSSDISKSEFQLYNNRPEIKGRFKLLNIQIQKTKLNLNDWSKEKGLEELNKIFIFFNYSINTIKSILEDSIIS
;
A
#
# COMPACT_ATOMS: atom_id res chain seq x y z
N MET A 1 -60.14 -54.68 -1.68
CA MET A 1 -60.40 -53.26 -1.33
C MET A 1 -59.40 -52.47 -2.06
N THR A 2 -59.72 -52.04 -3.26
CA THR A 2 -58.80 -51.30 -4.17
C THR A 2 -58.99 -49.82 -3.95
N VAL A 3 -58.01 -49.18 -3.38
CA VAL A 3 -57.99 -47.70 -3.19
C VAL A 3 -57.64 -47.07 -4.50
N PHE A 4 -58.60 -46.46 -5.16
CA PHE A 4 -58.36 -45.59 -6.30
C PHE A 4 -57.68 -44.28 -5.81
N LEU A 5 -56.40 -44.20 -5.99
CA LEU A 5 -55.67 -42.93 -5.82
C LEU A 5 -55.98 -42.01 -7.02
N ASP A 6 -56.72 -40.96 -6.74
CA ASP A 6 -57.10 -39.93 -7.74
C ASP A 6 -55.87 -39.31 -8.40
N LYS A 7 -55.82 -39.26 -9.74
CA LYS A 7 -54.72 -38.78 -10.55
C LYS A 7 -54.25 -37.36 -10.16
N LYS A 8 -55.11 -36.60 -9.49
CA LYS A 8 -54.80 -35.26 -9.01
C LYS A 8 -53.76 -35.23 -7.87
N TYR A 9 -53.73 -36.28 -7.02
CA TYR A 9 -52.77 -36.35 -5.92
C TYR A 9 -51.41 -36.86 -6.36
N LEU A 10 -51.31 -37.56 -7.46
CA LEU A 10 -50.04 -38.02 -8.03
C LEU A 10 -49.19 -36.85 -8.51
N PHE A 11 -49.86 -35.80 -9.05
CA PHE A 11 -49.16 -34.58 -9.52
C PHE A 11 -48.61 -33.73 -8.38
N ILE A 12 -49.26 -33.71 -7.23
CA ILE A 12 -48.82 -32.97 -6.06
C ILE A 12 -47.59 -33.64 -5.41
N ILE A 13 -47.56 -34.98 -5.40
CA ILE A 13 -46.43 -35.73 -4.84
C ILE A 13 -45.15 -35.54 -5.69
N ILE A 14 -45.27 -35.43 -7.03
CA ILE A 14 -44.11 -35.19 -7.92
C ILE A 14 -43.51 -33.79 -7.70
N LEU A 15 -44.34 -32.81 -7.34
CA LEU A 15 -43.85 -31.43 -7.09
C LEU A 15 -43.07 -31.33 -5.76
N PHE A 16 -43.34 -32.20 -4.76
CA PHE A 16 -42.60 -32.17 -3.52
C PHE A 16 -41.29 -32.97 -3.56
N ILE A 17 -41.08 -33.85 -4.52
CA ILE A 17 -39.84 -34.61 -4.68
C ILE A 17 -38.78 -33.78 -5.45
N SER A 18 -39.20 -32.75 -6.22
CA SER A 18 -38.29 -31.87 -6.99
C SER A 18 -37.62 -30.79 -6.17
N CYS A 19 -37.94 -30.61 -4.88
CA CYS A 19 -37.38 -29.59 -4.03
C CYS A 19 -36.32 -30.07 -3.02
N ASN A 20 -35.85 -31.31 -3.11
CA ASN A 20 -34.78 -31.84 -2.24
C ASN A 20 -33.49 -32.11 -3.00
N GLN A 21 -33.10 -31.19 -3.92
CA GLN A 21 -31.71 -31.02 -4.24
C GLN A 21 -31.16 -30.02 -3.22
N THR A 22 -30.59 -30.52 -2.14
CA THR A 22 -29.60 -29.80 -1.34
C THR A 22 -28.57 -29.25 -2.33
N PRO A 23 -28.35 -27.92 -2.37
CA PRO A 23 -27.15 -27.45 -3.01
C PRO A 23 -26.01 -28.11 -2.24
N GLU A 24 -25.23 -28.97 -2.91
CA GLU A 24 -23.86 -29.22 -2.50
C GLU A 24 -23.25 -27.84 -2.24
N ASN A 25 -23.11 -27.52 -0.96
CA ASN A 25 -22.15 -26.52 -0.52
C ASN A 25 -20.80 -27.04 -1.03
N LYS A 26 -20.46 -26.71 -2.28
CA LYS A 26 -19.10 -26.44 -2.60
C LYS A 26 -18.74 -25.29 -1.66
N THR A 27 -18.16 -25.64 -0.52
CA THR A 27 -17.23 -24.79 0.17
C THR A 27 -16.19 -24.47 -0.93
N GLU A 28 -16.43 -23.39 -1.68
CA GLU A 28 -15.32 -22.66 -2.24
C GLU A 28 -14.48 -22.37 -1.00
N GLU A 29 -13.44 -23.17 -0.81
CA GLU A 29 -12.27 -22.72 -0.10
C GLU A 29 -11.93 -21.42 -0.81
N VAL A 30 -12.35 -20.32 -0.18
CA VAL A 30 -11.77 -19.02 -0.45
C VAL A 30 -10.31 -19.24 -0.06
N PHE A 31 -9.54 -19.68 -1.03
CA PHE A 31 -8.11 -19.45 -1.07
C PHE A 31 -8.02 -17.93 -1.04
N GLU A 32 -8.04 -17.36 0.15
CA GLU A 32 -7.49 -16.05 0.40
C GLU A 32 -6.02 -16.15 0.00
N THR A 33 -5.81 -15.91 -1.26
CA THR A 33 -4.49 -15.76 -1.83
C THR A 33 -3.84 -14.59 -1.10
N LYS A 34 -2.84 -14.89 -0.29
CA LYS A 34 -1.81 -13.93 0.16
C LYS A 34 -1.28 -13.05 -1.00
N GLY A 35 -1.63 -13.37 -2.24
CA GLY A 35 -1.30 -12.63 -3.46
C GLY A 35 -2.21 -11.44 -3.79
N SER A 36 -3.29 -11.17 -3.03
CA SER A 36 -4.19 -10.04 -3.31
C SER A 36 -3.76 -8.73 -2.63
N ILE A 37 -2.89 -8.77 -1.64
CA ILE A 37 -2.46 -7.57 -0.90
C ILE A 37 -1.44 -6.76 -1.70
N GLU A 38 -0.53 -7.42 -2.43
CA GLU A 38 0.47 -6.73 -3.30
C GLU A 38 -0.17 -5.91 -4.44
N ALA A 39 -1.43 -6.19 -4.81
CA ALA A 39 -2.15 -5.45 -5.84
C ALA A 39 -2.87 -4.19 -5.31
N ILE A 40 -2.88 -3.96 -4.00
CA ILE A 40 -3.69 -2.91 -3.37
C ILE A 40 -2.88 -1.63 -3.13
N TYR A 41 -1.55 -1.70 -3.06
CA TYR A 41 -0.70 -0.54 -2.84
C TYR A 41 0.59 -0.58 -3.67
N GLU A 42 1.13 0.61 -3.94
CA GLU A 42 2.40 0.78 -4.64
C GLU A 42 3.55 0.20 -3.81
N VAL A 43 4.45 -0.50 -4.49
CA VAL A 43 5.70 -0.95 -3.86
C VAL A 43 6.72 0.18 -3.90
N PRO A 44 7.33 0.57 -2.78
CA PRO A 44 8.38 1.58 -2.78
C PRO A 44 9.58 1.16 -3.64
N ILE A 45 10.06 2.08 -4.48
CA ILE A 45 11.23 1.86 -5.33
C ILE A 45 12.49 2.01 -4.48
N LYS A 46 13.35 0.98 -4.46
CA LYS A 46 14.67 1.06 -3.86
C LYS A 46 15.71 1.47 -4.91
N LEU A 47 16.58 2.41 -4.55
CA LEU A 47 17.77 2.67 -5.36
C LEU A 47 18.76 1.51 -5.19
N ASN A 48 19.36 1.06 -6.29
CA ASN A 48 20.39 0.03 -6.22
C ASN A 48 21.72 0.64 -5.71
N GLU A 49 22.59 -0.21 -5.18
CA GLU A 49 23.86 0.20 -4.58
C GLU A 49 24.80 0.86 -5.60
N ASP A 50 24.82 0.37 -6.84
CA ASP A 50 25.64 0.96 -7.91
C ASP A 50 25.19 2.38 -8.23
N PHE A 51 23.87 2.63 -8.31
CA PHE A 51 23.34 3.97 -8.53
C PHE A 51 23.69 4.91 -7.39
N ILE A 52 23.52 4.44 -6.14
CA ILE A 52 23.86 5.22 -4.94
C ILE A 52 25.33 5.60 -4.95
N SER A 53 26.24 4.65 -5.22
CA SER A 53 27.70 4.88 -5.23
C SER A 53 28.13 5.76 -6.40
N ASN A 54 27.60 5.53 -7.61
CA ASN A 54 27.97 6.31 -8.80
C ASN A 54 27.64 7.80 -8.67
N TYR A 55 26.62 8.14 -7.90
CA TYR A 55 26.17 9.52 -7.71
C TYR A 55 26.44 10.08 -6.31
N ASN A 56 27.23 9.38 -5.49
CA ASN A 56 27.60 9.75 -4.12
C ASN A 56 26.38 10.06 -3.23
N LEU A 57 25.28 9.33 -3.41
CA LEU A 57 24.07 9.48 -2.58
C LEU A 57 24.24 8.88 -1.18
N ASP A 58 25.34 8.14 -0.94
CA ASP A 58 25.71 7.61 0.36
C ASP A 58 25.87 8.68 1.43
N ASP A 59 26.30 9.87 1.04
CA ASP A 59 26.49 10.99 1.95
C ASP A 59 25.19 11.73 2.30
N TRP A 60 24.08 11.36 1.64
CA TRP A 60 22.78 11.96 1.94
C TRP A 60 22.05 11.20 3.06
N SER A 61 22.50 11.43 4.29
CA SER A 61 22.02 10.69 5.47
C SER A 61 20.52 10.81 5.70
N GLU A 62 19.94 12.00 5.53
CA GLU A 62 18.51 12.26 5.74
C GLU A 62 17.66 11.47 4.76
N PHE A 63 18.10 11.33 3.52
CA PHE A 63 17.44 10.51 2.52
C PHE A 63 17.49 9.02 2.88
N LYS A 64 18.64 8.50 3.29
CA LYS A 64 18.80 7.09 3.68
C LYS A 64 17.90 6.72 4.86
N PHE A 65 17.80 7.59 5.86
CA PHE A 65 16.87 7.37 6.97
C PHE A 65 15.42 7.38 6.53
N LEU A 66 15.01 8.34 5.69
CA LEU A 66 13.65 8.38 5.17
C LEU A 66 13.33 7.13 4.35
N GLU A 67 14.21 6.74 3.42
CA GLU A 67 14.07 5.54 2.61
C GLU A 67 13.88 4.30 3.49
N SER A 68 14.74 4.12 4.49
CA SER A 68 14.65 2.98 5.42
C SER A 68 13.27 2.89 6.07
N TYR A 69 12.73 4.00 6.56
CA TYR A 69 11.43 4.01 7.23
C TYR A 69 10.25 3.89 6.27
N ILE A 70 10.39 4.28 5.01
CA ILE A 70 9.40 3.98 3.96
C ILE A 70 9.26 2.45 3.77
N PHE A 71 10.39 1.71 3.79
CA PHE A 71 10.35 0.25 3.71
C PHE A 71 9.81 -0.40 5.00
N VAL A 72 10.11 0.16 6.17
CA VAL A 72 9.48 -0.28 7.43
C VAL A 72 7.97 -0.11 7.35
N LEU A 73 7.48 1.03 6.87
CA LEU A 73 6.04 1.27 6.68
C LEU A 73 5.42 0.25 5.72
N ALA A 74 6.05 0.01 4.56
CA ALA A 74 5.54 -0.95 3.58
C ALA A 74 5.41 -2.36 4.17
N ASN A 75 6.40 -2.79 4.94
CA ASN A 75 6.38 -4.10 5.61
C ASN A 75 5.35 -4.19 6.75
N SER A 76 4.86 -3.05 7.24
CA SER A 76 3.86 -2.99 8.31
C SER A 76 2.41 -2.95 7.79
N ILE A 77 2.20 -2.82 6.48
CA ILE A 77 0.83 -2.77 5.90
C ILE A 77 0.01 -4.03 6.18
N PRO A 78 0.53 -5.26 6.06
CA PRO A 78 -0.23 -6.47 6.37
C PRO A 78 -0.76 -6.46 7.81
N GLU A 79 0.06 -6.05 8.77
CA GLU A 79 -0.33 -5.95 10.16
C GLU A 79 -1.37 -4.84 10.39
N TYR A 80 -1.25 -3.72 9.70
CA TYR A 80 -2.26 -2.67 9.72
C TYR A 80 -3.64 -3.16 9.23
N LEU A 81 -3.68 -4.03 8.24
CA LEU A 81 -4.93 -4.59 7.73
C LEU A 81 -5.62 -5.53 8.73
N GLU A 82 -4.84 -6.21 9.58
CA GLU A 82 -5.34 -7.12 10.60
C GLU A 82 -5.69 -6.41 11.93
N ASN A 83 -4.94 -5.38 12.30
CA ASN A 83 -4.98 -4.69 13.57
C ASN A 83 -5.41 -3.21 13.44
N ASP A 84 -5.37 -2.50 14.56
CA ASP A 84 -5.60 -1.06 14.59
C ASP A 84 -4.37 -0.26 14.14
N ALA A 85 -4.57 1.01 13.81
CA ALA A 85 -3.52 1.91 13.32
C ALA A 85 -2.47 2.30 14.37
N ALA A 86 -2.77 2.06 15.66
CA ALA A 86 -1.93 2.53 16.78
C ALA A 86 -0.47 2.05 16.70
N TYR A 87 -0.22 0.84 16.18
CA TYR A 87 1.13 0.31 16.04
C TYR A 87 1.97 1.02 14.94
N LEU A 88 1.32 1.76 14.03
CA LEU A 88 2.01 2.58 13.02
C LEU A 88 2.49 3.93 13.56
N ASP A 89 2.06 4.35 14.74
CA ASP A 89 2.34 5.69 15.27
C ASP A 89 3.84 5.98 15.37
N GLU A 90 4.64 5.03 15.82
CA GLU A 90 6.10 5.19 15.91
C GLU A 90 6.74 5.33 14.52
N THR A 91 6.31 4.50 13.57
CA THR A 91 6.79 4.55 12.18
C THR A 91 6.42 5.88 11.53
N LEU A 92 5.18 6.34 11.66
CA LEU A 92 4.72 7.61 11.10
C LEU A 92 5.37 8.81 11.78
N ASN A 93 5.65 8.74 13.10
CA ASN A 93 6.41 9.76 13.81
C ASN A 93 7.84 9.87 13.27
N SER A 94 8.50 8.75 13.04
CA SER A 94 9.85 8.69 12.48
C SER A 94 9.88 9.20 11.04
N LEU A 95 8.94 8.76 10.18
CA LEU A 95 8.78 9.28 8.82
C LEU A 95 8.55 10.79 8.79
N SER A 96 7.68 11.29 9.67
CA SER A 96 7.40 12.72 9.83
C SER A 96 8.66 13.51 10.15
N ARG A 97 9.50 13.01 11.06
CA ARG A 97 10.78 13.63 11.42
C ARG A 97 11.75 13.62 10.24
N TYR A 98 12.04 12.46 9.65
CA TYR A 98 13.01 12.36 8.56
C TYR A 98 12.58 13.09 7.29
N SER A 99 11.28 13.11 6.96
CA SER A 99 10.79 13.92 5.84
C SER A 99 10.93 15.43 6.09
N SER A 100 10.84 15.86 7.35
CA SER A 100 11.12 17.25 7.73
C SER A 100 12.61 17.55 7.70
N ASP A 101 13.47 16.62 8.09
CA ASP A 101 14.92 16.79 8.08
C ASP A 101 15.46 16.94 6.65
N ILE A 102 14.91 16.19 5.67
CA ILE A 102 15.24 16.40 4.25
C ILE A 102 15.01 17.86 3.82
N SER A 103 13.96 18.51 4.33
CA SER A 103 13.67 19.91 3.97
C SER A 103 14.75 20.88 4.42
N LYS A 104 15.61 20.48 5.35
CA LYS A 104 16.74 21.25 5.91
C LYS A 104 18.09 20.72 5.44
N SER A 105 18.09 19.67 4.62
CA SER A 105 19.32 19.02 4.16
C SER A 105 20.21 20.01 3.39
N GLU A 106 21.49 19.97 3.69
CA GLU A 106 22.53 20.72 2.96
C GLU A 106 23.09 19.94 1.77
N PHE A 107 22.57 18.73 1.52
CA PHE A 107 23.04 17.90 0.42
C PHE A 107 22.89 18.61 -0.91
N GLN A 108 23.98 18.69 -1.68
CA GLN A 108 24.10 19.55 -2.85
C GLN A 108 23.02 19.28 -3.91
N LEU A 109 22.74 18.00 -4.20
CA LEU A 109 21.71 17.61 -5.15
C LEU A 109 20.34 18.16 -4.75
N TYR A 110 20.00 18.05 -3.47
CA TYR A 110 18.74 18.57 -2.94
C TYR A 110 18.69 20.09 -3.04
N ASN A 111 19.78 20.77 -2.64
CA ASN A 111 19.81 22.23 -2.60
C ASN A 111 19.76 22.90 -3.98
N ASN A 112 20.34 22.27 -4.98
CA ASN A 112 20.47 22.86 -6.32
C ASN A 112 19.33 22.46 -7.28
N ARG A 113 18.40 21.59 -6.85
CA ARG A 113 17.32 21.06 -7.70
C ARG A 113 15.94 21.33 -7.10
N PRO A 114 15.28 22.42 -7.50
CA PRO A 114 13.94 22.76 -7.00
C PRO A 114 12.89 21.67 -7.29
N GLU A 115 13.07 20.86 -8.35
CA GLU A 115 12.22 19.75 -8.70
C GLU A 115 12.23 18.69 -7.60
N ILE A 116 13.42 18.33 -7.11
CA ILE A 116 13.60 17.37 -6.01
C ILE A 116 12.98 17.93 -4.73
N LYS A 117 13.26 19.20 -4.41
CA LYS A 117 12.63 19.88 -3.25
C LYS A 117 11.11 19.81 -3.31
N GLY A 118 10.54 20.09 -4.49
CA GLY A 118 9.10 20.05 -4.69
C GLY A 118 8.49 18.65 -4.41
N ARG A 119 9.16 17.59 -4.87
CA ARG A 119 8.72 16.22 -4.64
C ARG A 119 8.74 15.82 -3.17
N PHE A 120 9.86 16.08 -2.49
CA PHE A 120 9.96 15.78 -1.05
C PHE A 120 9.02 16.64 -0.20
N LYS A 121 8.71 17.87 -0.62
CA LYS A 121 7.69 18.68 0.05
C LYS A 121 6.30 18.05 -0.04
N LEU A 122 5.92 17.53 -1.20
CA LEU A 122 4.64 16.81 -1.37
C LEU A 122 4.59 15.54 -0.54
N LEU A 123 5.68 14.76 -0.54
CA LEU A 123 5.81 13.57 0.30
C LEU A 123 5.66 13.93 1.79
N ASN A 124 6.35 14.97 2.26
CA ASN A 124 6.24 15.42 3.65
C ASN A 124 4.80 15.81 4.00
N ILE A 125 4.12 16.58 3.15
CA ILE A 125 2.71 16.96 3.37
C ILE A 125 1.83 15.71 3.52
N GLN A 126 2.02 14.69 2.66
CA GLN A 126 1.24 13.46 2.74
C GLN A 126 1.53 12.68 4.02
N ILE A 127 2.80 12.56 4.42
CA ILE A 127 3.17 11.88 5.68
C ILE A 127 2.52 12.59 6.89
N GLN A 128 2.61 13.92 6.95
CA GLN A 128 2.00 14.70 8.04
C GLN A 128 0.48 14.53 8.08
N LYS A 129 -0.18 14.59 6.91
CA LYS A 129 -1.61 14.37 6.80
C LYS A 129 -2.02 12.98 7.30
N THR A 130 -1.30 11.94 6.86
CA THR A 130 -1.59 10.57 7.26
C THR A 130 -1.38 10.38 8.76
N LYS A 131 -0.25 10.84 9.31
CA LYS A 131 0.05 10.78 10.74
C LYS A 131 -1.05 11.41 11.60
N LEU A 132 -1.58 12.55 11.20
CA LEU A 132 -2.57 13.28 12.00
C LEU A 132 -3.96 12.65 11.99
N ASN A 133 -4.30 11.91 10.96
CA ASN A 133 -5.69 11.50 10.72
C ASN A 133 -5.88 9.99 10.59
N LEU A 134 -4.81 9.18 10.61
CA LEU A 134 -4.92 7.73 10.33
C LEU A 134 -5.90 7.02 11.27
N ASN A 135 -5.90 7.39 12.54
CA ASN A 135 -6.77 6.80 13.56
C ASN A 135 -8.26 7.23 13.42
N ASP A 136 -8.52 8.34 12.70
CA ASP A 136 -9.87 8.87 12.49
C ASP A 136 -10.51 8.34 11.19
N TRP A 137 -9.74 7.67 10.33
CA TRP A 137 -10.20 7.17 9.05
C TRP A 137 -10.67 5.72 9.13
N SER A 138 -11.56 5.34 8.21
CA SER A 138 -11.80 3.92 7.97
C SER A 138 -10.51 3.23 7.48
N LYS A 139 -10.45 1.92 7.65
CA LYS A 139 -9.27 1.13 7.26
C LYS A 139 -8.95 1.26 5.76
N GLU A 140 -9.99 1.27 4.91
CA GLU A 140 -9.86 1.46 3.46
C GLU A 140 -9.29 2.85 3.14
N LYS A 141 -9.78 3.89 3.81
CA LYS A 141 -9.27 5.25 3.65
C LYS A 141 -7.86 5.38 4.16
N GLY A 142 -7.56 4.78 5.30
CA GLY A 142 -6.20 4.72 5.86
C GLY A 142 -5.23 4.09 4.86
N LEU A 143 -5.58 2.94 4.28
CA LEU A 143 -4.76 2.26 3.28
C LEU A 143 -4.55 3.11 2.01
N GLU A 144 -5.59 3.77 1.50
CA GLU A 144 -5.47 4.70 0.37
C GLU A 144 -4.47 5.82 0.65
N GLU A 145 -4.52 6.41 1.83
CA GLU A 145 -3.65 7.52 2.20
C GLU A 145 -2.20 7.07 2.52
N LEU A 146 -2.02 5.88 3.08
CA LEU A 146 -0.70 5.24 3.21
C LEU A 146 -0.09 4.95 1.84
N ASN A 147 -0.89 4.44 0.90
CA ASN A 147 -0.44 4.19 -0.48
C ASN A 147 0.03 5.47 -1.18
N LYS A 148 -0.58 6.61 -0.92
CA LYS A 148 -0.12 7.91 -1.45
C LYS A 148 1.29 8.28 -0.98
N ILE A 149 1.70 7.85 0.22
CA ILE A 149 3.08 8.03 0.69
C ILE A 149 4.04 7.31 -0.26
N PHE A 150 3.75 6.05 -0.63
CA PHE A 150 4.59 5.29 -1.55
C PHE A 150 4.62 5.89 -2.96
N ILE A 151 3.46 6.33 -3.47
CA ILE A 151 3.36 7.01 -4.76
C ILE A 151 4.25 8.27 -4.78
N PHE A 152 4.15 9.13 -3.77
CA PHE A 152 4.97 10.35 -3.72
C PHE A 152 6.44 10.06 -3.49
N PHE A 153 6.78 9.03 -2.71
CA PHE A 153 8.15 8.58 -2.58
C PHE A 153 8.71 8.10 -3.93
N ASN A 154 7.98 7.23 -4.65
CA ASN A 154 8.36 6.73 -5.96
C ASN A 154 8.56 7.87 -6.98
N TYR A 155 7.71 8.90 -6.96
CA TYR A 155 7.90 10.09 -7.77
C TYR A 155 9.19 10.85 -7.40
N SER A 156 9.56 10.91 -6.12
CA SER A 156 10.81 11.52 -5.68
C SER A 156 12.01 10.74 -6.19
N ILE A 157 11.99 9.41 -6.08
CA ILE A 157 13.05 8.52 -6.59
C ILE A 157 13.21 8.65 -8.10
N ASN A 158 12.12 8.60 -8.85
CA ASN A 158 12.16 8.72 -10.31
C ASN A 158 12.66 10.09 -10.76
N THR A 159 12.34 11.16 -10.01
CA THR A 159 12.89 12.50 -10.27
C THR A 159 14.40 12.56 -10.04
N ILE A 160 14.90 11.93 -8.97
CA ILE A 160 16.36 11.83 -8.70
C ILE A 160 17.04 11.08 -9.85
N LYS A 161 16.50 9.91 -10.25
CA LYS A 161 17.06 9.10 -11.35
C LYS A 161 17.15 9.92 -12.63
N SER A 162 16.04 10.52 -13.07
CA SER A 162 16.00 11.30 -14.32
C SER A 162 17.01 12.44 -14.32
N ILE A 163 17.10 13.21 -13.24
CA ILE A 163 18.03 14.35 -13.15
C ILE A 163 19.49 13.88 -13.21
N LEU A 164 19.82 12.78 -12.55
CA LEU A 164 21.20 12.31 -12.49
C LEU A 164 21.61 11.60 -13.79
N GLU A 165 20.73 10.83 -14.41
CA GLU A 165 20.98 10.18 -15.70
C GLU A 165 21.10 11.19 -16.82
N ASP A 166 20.27 12.22 -16.87
CA ASP A 166 20.34 13.30 -17.87
C ASP A 166 21.65 14.13 -17.75
N SER A 167 22.23 14.20 -16.55
CA SER A 167 23.48 14.95 -16.31
C SER A 167 24.73 14.27 -16.89
N ILE A 168 24.65 12.99 -17.27
CA ILE A 168 25.76 12.25 -17.93
C ILE A 168 25.78 12.51 -19.44
N ILE A 169 24.64 12.88 -20.02
CA ILE A 169 24.46 12.99 -21.47
C ILE A 169 24.81 14.44 -21.96
N SER A 170 25.02 15.35 -21.04
CA SER A 170 25.29 16.79 -21.28
C SER A 170 26.78 17.12 -21.17
#